data_7c6fdd3611a2088b64557489cf8272ed
#
_entry.id   7c6fdd3611a2088b64557489cf8272ed
#
_cell.length_a   1.000
_cell.length_b   1.000
_cell.length_c   1.000
_cell.angle_alpha   90.00
_cell.angle_beta   90.00
_cell.angle_gamma   90.00
#
_symmetry.space_group_name_H-M   'P 1'
#
loop_
_entity.id
_entity.type
_entity.pdbx_description
1 polymer ?
#
loop_
_entity_poly.entity_id
_entity_poly.type
_entity_poly.pdbx_seq_one_letter_code
_entity_poly.pdbx_strand_id
1 'polypeptide(L)'
;TELQKDLAALRDGTPIGGALRKSERRNTAVESESAIVPALYQNNPNPFSATTVIRFALPYETQQADLYIYNLQGEQIRRMEIADRGEGKETLQGSELSAGMYIYSLVADGKEIDSKRMILTK
;
A
#
# COMPACT_ATOMS: atom_id res chain seq x y z
N THR A 1 17.23 -29.14 19.62
CA THR A 1 17.27 -29.22 19.80
C THR A 1 17.19 -29.12 19.46
N GLU A 2 16.43 -28.66 19.17
CA GLU A 2 16.32 -28.41 19.06
C GLU A 2 16.23 -28.21 18.92
N LEU A 3 16.56 -28.43 18.85
CA LEU A 3 16.47 -28.25 18.98
C LEU A 3 16.49 -27.86 18.91
N GLN A 4 16.21 -27.57 18.79
CA GLN A 4 16.20 -27.19 18.94
C GLN A 4 16.20 -26.82 18.57
N LYS A 5 16.02 -26.70 18.50
CA LYS A 5 16.11 -26.38 18.31
C LYS A 5 15.79 -26.16 17.97
N ASP A 6 15.70 -26.25 17.71
CA ASP A 6 15.44 -26.00 17.58
C ASP A 6 15.19 -25.72 17.40
N LEU A 7 15.13 -25.57 17.09
CA LEU A 7 15.03 -25.27 17.29
C LEU A 7 14.97 -24.87 17.09
N ALA A 8 15.03 -24.66 16.86
CA ALA A 8 15.12 -24.42 16.96
C ALA A 8 15.00 -24.18 16.50
N ALA A 9 14.37 -24.23 16.22
CA ALA A 9 14.39 -24.25 15.99
C ALA A 9 14.35 -23.98 15.74
N LEU A 10 13.67 -23.95 15.55
CA LEU A 10 13.46 -23.72 15.54
C LEU A 10 13.51 -23.32 15.42
N ARG A 11 13.04 -23.16 15.15
CA ARG A 11 12.98 -22.73 15.27
C ARG A 11 12.99 -22.57 14.89
N ASP A 12 12.91 -22.69 14.72
CA ASP A 12 12.83 -22.53 14.71
C ASP A 12 12.73 -22.61 14.33
N GLY A 13 12.48 -22.89 13.90
CA GLY A 13 12.50 -22.84 13.99
C GLY A 13 12.44 -22.98 13.47
N THR A 14 11.98 -22.81 13.31
CA THR A 14 11.89 -22.85 13.30
C THR A 14 11.84 -23.12 12.92
N PRO A 15 11.51 -23.17 12.67
CA PRO A 15 11.40 -23.28 12.69
C PRO A 15 11.35 -23.42 12.54
N ILE A 16 11.23 -23.37 12.45
CA ILE A 16 11.08 -23.39 12.70
C ILE A 16 10.96 -23.32 12.43
N GLY A 17 10.71 -23.36 12.12
CA GLY A 17 10.45 -23.02 12.38
C GLY A 17 10.33 -23.00 12.00
N GLY A 18 10.18 -23.03 11.51
CA GLY A 18 9.96 -22.76 11.69
C GLY A 18 9.77 -22.99 11.26
N ALA A 19 9.68 -22.74 10.58
CA ALA A 19 9.47 -22.87 10.68
C ALA A 19 9.29 -23.02 10.36
N LEU A 20 9.12 -22.77 10.09
CA LEU A 20 8.80 -22.85 10.24
C LEU A 20 8.68 -22.88 9.96
N ARG A 21 8.46 -22.67 9.53
CA ARG A 21 8.23 -22.64 9.72
C ARG A 21 7.95 -22.74 9.30
N LYS A 22 7.78 -22.52 8.90
CA LYS A 22 7.48 -22.63 8.89
C LYS A 22 7.15 -22.80 8.67
N SER A 23 7.06 -22.70 8.12
CA SER A 23 6.75 -23.13 8.31
C SER A 23 6.52 -23.31 8.11
N GLU A 24 6.08 -22.81 7.75
CA GLU A 24 5.84 -23.25 7.94
C GLU A 24 5.48 -23.30 7.73
N ARG A 25 5.08 -23.29 7.21
CA ARG A 25 4.65 -23.58 7.24
C ARG A 25 4.01 -23.56 6.99
N ARG A 26 3.54 -23.62 6.62
CA ARG A 26 2.79 -23.72 6.60
C ARG A 26 1.98 -23.51 6.22
N ASN A 27 1.35 -23.44 5.99
CA ASN A 27 0.45 -23.15 5.84
C ASN A 27 -0.14 -22.67 5.38
N THR A 28 -0.86 -22.59 5.14
CA THR A 28 -1.75 -22.24 4.47
C THR A 28 -2.76 -21.12 4.12
N ALA A 29 -4.20 -21.13 3.92
CA ALA A 29 -5.18 -20.13 3.48
C ALA A 29 -5.21 -18.92 4.37
N VAL A 30 -5.06 -19.12 5.63
CA VAL A 30 -5.02 -18.04 6.60
C VAL A 30 -3.90 -17.06 6.24
N GLU A 31 -2.82 -17.60 5.80
CA GLU A 31 -1.69 -16.78 5.46
C GLU A 31 -1.93 -15.93 4.24
N SER A 32 -2.91 -16.28 3.43
CA SER A 32 -3.17 -15.50 2.22
C SER A 32 -3.59 -14.08 2.56
N GLU A 33 -4.21 -13.85 3.71
CA GLU A 33 -4.57 -12.50 4.10
C GLU A 33 -3.36 -11.64 4.37
N SER A 34 -2.34 -12.21 4.95
CA SER A 34 -1.11 -11.47 5.21
C SER A 34 -0.25 -11.37 3.97
N ALA A 35 -0.68 -11.98 2.88
CA ALA A 35 0.08 -11.95 1.64
C ALA A 35 -0.24 -10.75 0.77
N ILE A 36 -1.11 -9.82 1.22
CA ILE A 36 -1.40 -8.63 0.45
C ILE A 36 -0.15 -7.78 0.37
N VAL A 37 0.28 -7.51 -0.86
CA VAL A 37 1.44 -6.68 -1.12
C VAL A 37 0.95 -5.25 -1.30
N PRO A 38 1.51 -4.28 -0.57
CA PRO A 38 1.11 -2.89 -0.75
C PRO A 38 1.34 -2.46 -2.18
N ALA A 39 0.39 -1.74 -2.76
CA ALA A 39 0.48 -1.33 -4.14
C ALA A 39 -0.29 -0.03 -4.36
N LEU A 40 0.17 0.74 -5.34
CA LEU A 40 -0.49 1.95 -5.78
C LEU A 40 -0.63 1.85 -7.30
N TYR A 41 -1.83 2.11 -7.80
CA TYR A 41 -2.10 1.95 -9.23
C TYR A 41 -2.29 3.30 -9.89
N GLN A 42 -2.10 3.32 -11.20
CA GLN A 42 -2.30 4.52 -12.00
C GLN A 42 -3.75 4.94 -11.91
N ASN A 43 -3.97 6.25 -11.72
CA ASN A 43 -5.33 6.78 -11.67
C ASN A 43 -6.02 6.58 -13.00
N ASN A 44 -7.33 6.42 -12.96
CA ASN A 44 -8.12 6.17 -14.15
C ASN A 44 -9.43 6.95 -14.03
N PRO A 45 -9.75 7.77 -15.02
CA PRO A 45 -8.99 8.09 -16.22
C PRO A 45 -7.77 8.96 -15.95
N ASN A 46 -6.82 8.90 -16.87
CA ASN A 46 -5.64 9.75 -16.84
C ASN A 46 -5.19 10.00 -18.29
N PRO A 47 -5.25 11.24 -18.79
CA PRO A 47 -5.66 12.47 -18.08
C PRO A 47 -7.13 12.48 -17.69
N PHE A 48 -7.48 13.34 -16.77
CA PHE A 48 -8.87 13.46 -16.33
C PHE A 48 -9.26 14.93 -16.28
N SER A 49 -10.55 15.18 -16.36
CA SER A 49 -11.08 16.56 -16.27
C SER A 49 -12.10 16.71 -15.15
N ALA A 50 -12.98 15.73 -15.01
CA ALA A 50 -14.02 15.80 -13.99
C ALA A 50 -13.62 15.05 -12.73
N THR A 51 -13.44 13.73 -12.84
CA THR A 51 -13.05 12.90 -11.71
C THR A 51 -12.04 11.86 -12.15
N THR A 52 -11.29 11.35 -11.18
CA THR A 52 -10.42 10.21 -11.41
C THR A 52 -10.43 9.35 -10.16
N VAL A 53 -10.12 8.07 -10.34
CA VAL A 53 -10.10 7.12 -9.25
C VAL A 53 -8.68 6.58 -9.11
N ILE A 54 -8.16 6.63 -7.90
CA ILE A 54 -6.86 6.09 -7.55
C ILE A 54 -7.11 4.82 -6.73
N ARG A 55 -6.63 3.69 -7.24
CA ARG A 55 -6.78 2.42 -6.54
C ARG A 55 -5.48 2.05 -5.85
N PHE A 56 -5.61 1.29 -4.78
CA PHE A 56 -4.46 0.88 -4.00
C PHE A 56 -4.77 -0.44 -3.30
N ALA A 57 -3.73 -1.05 -2.74
CA ALA A 57 -3.87 -2.24 -1.90
C ALA A 57 -3.00 -2.04 -0.67
N LEU A 58 -3.56 -2.36 0.50
CA LEU A 58 -2.86 -2.20 1.77
C LEU A 58 -3.07 -3.45 2.62
N PRO A 59 -2.00 -3.97 3.23
CA PRO A 59 -2.16 -5.07 4.19
C PRO A 59 -3.10 -4.67 5.32
N TYR A 60 -3.83 -5.65 5.83
CA TYR A 60 -4.80 -5.39 6.88
C TYR A 60 -4.14 -4.93 8.17
N GLU A 61 -2.89 -5.29 8.38
CA GLU A 61 -2.15 -4.90 9.60
C GLU A 61 -1.58 -3.49 9.54
N THR A 62 -1.75 -2.78 8.42
CA THR A 62 -1.25 -1.40 8.30
C THR A 62 -1.93 -0.52 9.34
N GLN A 63 -1.13 0.20 10.12
CA GLN A 63 -1.64 1.04 11.19
C GLN A 63 -2.08 2.40 10.67
N GLN A 64 -1.27 3.03 9.84
CA GLN A 64 -1.50 4.37 9.35
C GLN A 64 -1.22 4.40 7.86
N ALA A 65 -2.13 4.96 7.07
CA ALA A 65 -1.92 5.09 5.64
C ALA A 65 -2.46 6.44 5.17
N ASP A 66 -1.72 7.07 4.28
CA ASP A 66 -2.06 8.38 3.73
C ASP A 66 -1.75 8.42 2.25
N LEU A 67 -2.55 9.17 1.54
CA LEU A 67 -2.30 9.47 0.14
C LEU A 67 -1.99 10.96 0.04
N TYR A 68 -0.82 11.29 -0.47
CA TYR A 68 -0.37 12.67 -0.61
C TYR A 68 -0.42 13.08 -2.07
N ILE A 69 -0.76 14.32 -2.32
CA ILE A 69 -0.75 14.88 -3.67
C ILE A 69 0.16 16.09 -3.65
N TYR A 70 1.11 16.09 -4.58
CA TYR A 70 2.11 17.16 -4.73
C TYR A 70 1.99 17.80 -6.11
N ASN A 71 2.29 19.09 -6.19
CA ASN A 71 2.48 19.71 -7.49
C ASN A 71 3.90 19.43 -8.00
N LEU A 72 4.23 19.93 -9.17
CA LEU A 72 5.54 19.65 -9.74
C LEU A 72 6.67 20.37 -9.03
N GLN A 73 6.36 21.37 -8.22
CA GLN A 73 7.36 22.06 -7.40
C GLN A 73 7.66 21.28 -6.14
N GLY A 74 6.93 20.19 -5.90
CA GLY A 74 7.13 19.38 -4.71
C GLY A 74 6.33 19.83 -3.51
N GLU A 75 5.43 20.80 -3.70
CA GLU A 75 4.58 21.26 -2.61
C GLU A 75 3.45 20.28 -2.38
N GLN A 76 3.20 19.98 -1.12
CA GLN A 76 2.07 19.13 -0.77
C GLN A 76 0.79 19.93 -0.91
N ILE A 77 -0.04 19.51 -1.86
CA ILE A 77 -1.32 20.17 -2.13
C ILE A 77 -2.40 19.59 -1.25
N ARG A 78 -2.32 18.30 -0.99
CA ARG A 78 -3.40 17.60 -0.31
C ARG A 78 -2.88 16.36 0.39
N ARG A 79 -3.55 15.99 1.49
CA ARG A 79 -3.29 14.76 2.20
C ARG A 79 -4.65 14.12 2.50
N MET A 80 -4.77 12.84 2.18
CA MET A 80 -5.99 12.09 2.46
C MET A 80 -5.65 10.90 3.31
N GLU A 81 -6.23 10.85 4.50
CA GLU A 81 -6.02 9.71 5.38
C GLU A 81 -6.86 8.54 4.88
N ILE A 82 -6.26 7.37 4.79
CA ILE A 82 -6.93 6.20 4.25
C ILE A 82 -7.31 5.27 5.38
N ALA A 83 -8.62 5.03 5.49
CA ALA A 83 -9.14 4.11 6.50
C ALA A 83 -9.26 2.68 5.99
N ASP A 84 -9.38 2.51 4.68
CA ASP A 84 -9.59 1.21 4.07
C ASP A 84 -8.33 0.35 4.14
N ARG A 85 -8.55 -0.96 4.21
CA ARG A 85 -7.47 -1.93 4.08
C ARG A 85 -7.88 -2.95 3.04
N GLY A 86 -6.89 -3.75 2.56
CA GLY A 86 -7.11 -4.57 1.41
C GLY A 86 -7.12 -3.69 0.17
N GLU A 87 -7.93 -4.02 -0.81
CA GLU A 87 -8.06 -3.21 -2.01
C GLU A 87 -9.04 -2.08 -1.75
N GLY A 88 -8.63 -0.87 -2.09
CA GLY A 88 -9.46 0.31 -1.89
C GLY A 88 -9.27 1.31 -3.00
N LYS A 89 -9.96 2.43 -2.85
CA LYS A 89 -9.89 3.48 -3.85
C LYS A 89 -10.21 4.82 -3.23
N GLU A 90 -9.68 5.88 -3.86
CA GLU A 90 -10.00 7.26 -3.54
C GLU A 90 -10.40 7.96 -4.81
N THR A 91 -11.47 8.74 -4.75
CA THR A 91 -11.96 9.50 -5.88
C THR A 91 -11.56 10.95 -5.72
N LEU A 92 -10.96 11.52 -6.76
CA LEU A 92 -10.57 12.92 -6.78
C LEU A 92 -11.47 13.70 -7.72
N GLN A 93 -11.88 14.88 -7.27
CA GLN A 93 -12.67 15.80 -8.07
C GLN A 93 -11.74 16.81 -8.72
N GLY A 94 -11.83 16.92 -10.05
CA GLY A 94 -10.99 17.88 -10.76
C GLY A 94 -11.30 19.31 -10.39
N SER A 95 -12.51 19.58 -9.89
CA SER A 95 -12.89 20.92 -9.49
C SER A 95 -12.10 21.43 -8.27
N GLU A 96 -11.46 20.54 -7.54
CA GLU A 96 -10.73 20.91 -6.33
C GLU A 96 -9.28 21.27 -6.61
N LEU A 97 -8.82 21.07 -7.85
CA LEU A 97 -7.42 21.31 -8.20
C LEU A 97 -7.37 22.15 -9.48
N SER A 98 -6.27 22.86 -9.65
CA SER A 98 -6.01 23.55 -10.91
C SER A 98 -5.54 22.55 -11.96
N ALA A 99 -5.81 22.86 -13.22
CA ALA A 99 -5.30 22.05 -14.31
C ALA A 99 -3.78 21.98 -14.23
N GLY A 100 -3.22 20.82 -14.50
CA GLY A 100 -1.79 20.65 -14.45
C GLY A 100 -1.40 19.22 -14.16
N MET A 101 -0.14 19.05 -13.86
CA MET A 101 0.45 17.75 -13.59
C MET A 101 0.74 17.64 -12.11
N TYR A 102 0.44 16.47 -11.55
CA TYR A 102 0.60 16.22 -10.12
C TYR A 102 1.25 14.86 -9.91
N ILE A 103 1.84 14.70 -8.73
CA ILE A 103 2.38 13.42 -8.30
C ILE A 103 1.64 13.03 -7.04
N TYR A 104 1.19 11.79 -6.98
CA TYR A 104 0.57 11.29 -5.76
C TYR A 104 1.37 10.11 -5.23
N SER A 105 1.44 10.01 -3.90
CA SER A 105 2.22 8.99 -3.19
C SER A 105 1.37 8.32 -2.14
N LEU A 106 1.54 7.02 -2.03
CA LEU A 106 0.91 6.24 -0.95
C LEU A 106 1.97 5.97 0.10
N VAL A 107 1.68 6.37 1.34
CA VAL A 107 2.59 6.17 2.47
C VAL A 107 1.87 5.31 3.50
N ALA A 108 2.50 4.22 3.90
CA ALA A 108 1.93 3.31 4.88
C ALA A 108 2.94 3.09 6.00
N ASP A 109 2.49 3.34 7.23
CA ASP A 109 3.33 3.19 8.43
C ASP A 109 4.66 3.92 8.27
N GLY A 110 4.58 5.14 7.73
CA GLY A 110 5.75 6.00 7.58
C GLY A 110 6.65 5.68 6.41
N LYS A 111 6.26 4.74 5.55
CA LYS A 111 7.09 4.31 4.42
C LYS A 111 6.34 4.56 3.13
N GLU A 112 7.01 5.20 2.17
CA GLU A 112 6.41 5.40 0.85
C GLU A 112 6.34 4.07 0.12
N ILE A 113 5.13 3.69 -0.29
CA ILE A 113 4.92 2.45 -1.03
C ILE A 113 5.26 2.67 -2.50
N ASP A 114 4.74 3.76 -3.08
CA ASP A 114 4.93 4.05 -4.49
C ASP A 114 4.43 5.45 -4.74
N SER A 115 4.80 6.01 -5.88
CA SER A 115 4.27 7.29 -6.33
C SER A 115 4.00 7.22 -7.82
N LYS A 116 3.04 8.01 -8.27
CA LYS A 116 2.62 8.03 -9.66
C LYS A 116 2.27 9.43 -10.08
N ARG A 117 2.21 9.64 -11.39
CA ARG A 117 1.93 10.94 -11.98
C ARG A 117 0.51 10.95 -12.52
N MET A 118 -0.18 12.07 -12.38
CA MET A 118 -1.50 12.23 -12.95
C MET A 118 -1.61 13.59 -13.61
N ILE A 119 -2.48 13.69 -14.60
CA ILE A 119 -2.66 14.90 -15.40
C ILE A 119 -4.13 15.30 -15.32
N LEU A 120 -4.35 16.55 -14.91
CA LEU A 120 -5.69 17.13 -14.85
C LEU A 120 -5.81 18.16 -15.96
N THR A 121 -6.77 17.95 -16.83
CA THR A 121 -7.08 18.90 -17.91
C THR A 121 -8.42 19.54 -17.62
N LYS A 122 -8.60 20.75 -18.12
CA LYS A 122 -9.89 21.45 -17.95
C LYS A 122 -10.25 22.19 -19.19
#